data_afc1992758f43f93aba5d3f9ceb00ebb
#
_entry.id   afc1992758f43f93aba5d3f9ceb00ebb
#
_cell.length_a   1.000
_cell.length_b   1.000
_cell.length_c   1.000
_cell.angle_alpha   90.00
_cell.angle_beta   90.00
_cell.angle_gamma   90.00
#
_symmetry.space_group_name_H-M   'P 1'
#
loop_
_entity.id
_entity.type
_entity.pdbx_description
1 polymer ?
#
loop_
_entity_poly.entity_id
_entity_poly.type
_entity_poly.pdbx_seq_one_letter_code
_entity_poly.pdbx_strand_id
1 'polypeptide(L)'
;MFTRPLGRTSWQVSEIGYGMWGLAGWSGSDDTESLDSLHRSIALGCNFFDTAWGYGKGHSESILGRVVREHADKTLYVATKIPPKNFKWPSRKGFTLDECFPPEHIREYAEKSLENLGLPHIDLLQFHVWEDDWASDERWQRAMADLKEQGIVRAVGISVNRWEPDNVLKTLKTGLIDVVQVIFNIFDQAPRDRLFPLCEELNIGVIARVPFDEGTLTGTLTKESTWPSTDWRSTYFVPENLESSVDHAEALRPLIPSGMTMPELALRWILADSRVSTIIPGMRKRRNVEANTAVSDGKALDLGLLQQLKAHRWDRTPTAWSQ
;
A
#
# COMPACT_ATOMS: atom_id res chain seq x y z
N MET A 1 -1.64 19.29 5.78
CA MET A 1 -2.06 17.87 5.60
C MET A 1 -2.80 17.43 6.84
N PHE A 2 -3.97 16.80 6.68
CA PHE A 2 -4.72 16.21 7.79
C PHE A 2 -4.11 14.85 8.19
N THR A 3 -4.36 14.46 9.45
CA THR A 3 -3.94 13.17 9.99
C THR A 3 -5.14 12.34 10.40
N ARG A 4 -4.97 11.01 10.42
CA ARG A 4 -5.98 10.06 10.87
C ARG A 4 -5.33 9.04 11.82
N PRO A 5 -6.08 8.46 12.77
CA PRO A 5 -5.55 7.39 13.60
C PRO A 5 -5.26 6.14 12.76
N LEU A 6 -4.15 5.46 13.05
CA LEU A 6 -3.81 4.17 12.45
C LEU A 6 -4.25 3.04 13.38
N GLY A 7 -5.56 2.78 13.41
CA GLY A 7 -6.14 1.77 14.29
C GLY A 7 -5.71 1.95 15.75
N ARG A 8 -5.38 0.83 16.41
CA ARG A 8 -4.97 0.80 17.82
C ARG A 8 -3.50 1.16 18.09
N THR A 9 -2.74 1.59 17.08
CA THR A 9 -1.31 1.92 17.24
C THR A 9 -1.06 3.22 18.01
N SER A 10 -2.09 4.01 18.30
CA SER A 10 -1.99 5.38 18.85
C SER A 10 -1.31 6.41 17.92
N TRP A 11 -0.93 6.04 16.71
CA TRP A 11 -0.25 6.92 15.77
C TRP A 11 -1.24 7.77 14.98
N GLN A 12 -0.87 9.05 14.79
CA GLN A 12 -1.57 9.98 13.90
C GLN A 12 -0.79 10.07 12.59
N VAL A 13 -1.25 9.35 11.59
CA VAL A 13 -0.59 9.28 10.28
C VAL A 13 -1.24 10.24 9.29
N SER A 14 -0.43 10.84 8.41
CA SER A 14 -0.96 11.67 7.32
C SER A 14 -1.91 10.84 6.45
N GLU A 15 -3.07 11.40 6.12
CA GLU A 15 -4.08 10.69 5.31
C GLU A 15 -3.61 10.41 3.88
N ILE A 16 -2.56 11.14 3.43
CA ILE A 16 -1.75 10.81 2.25
C ILE A 16 -0.34 10.46 2.74
N GLY A 17 -0.03 9.18 2.74
CA GLY A 17 1.30 8.62 2.98
C GLY A 17 2.09 8.52 1.67
N TYR A 18 3.30 8.02 1.73
CA TYR A 18 4.20 7.90 0.59
C TYR A 18 4.47 6.42 0.25
N GLY A 19 4.00 5.96 -0.93
CA GLY A 19 4.31 4.63 -1.45
C GLY A 19 5.63 4.62 -2.22
N MET A 20 6.57 3.79 -1.79
CA MET A 20 7.95 3.78 -2.29
C MET A 20 8.25 2.70 -3.33
N TRP A 21 7.24 1.98 -3.81
CA TRP A 21 7.46 0.92 -4.80
C TRP A 21 8.20 1.40 -6.06
N GLY A 22 7.94 2.61 -6.51
CA GLY A 22 8.59 3.21 -7.68
C GLY A 22 10.04 3.64 -7.49
N LEU A 23 10.61 3.52 -6.27
CA LEU A 23 11.99 3.96 -5.95
C LEU A 23 13.02 2.82 -6.01
N ALA A 24 12.64 1.64 -6.49
CA ALA A 24 13.45 0.43 -6.42
C ALA A 24 14.34 0.19 -7.65
N GLY A 25 14.63 1.21 -8.43
CA GLY A 25 15.50 1.09 -9.61
C GLY A 25 14.82 0.59 -10.88
N TRP A 26 13.56 0.18 -10.82
CA TRP A 26 12.78 -0.15 -12.01
C TRP A 26 12.11 1.06 -12.64
N SER A 27 11.79 0.98 -13.91
CA SER A 27 11.12 2.05 -14.68
C SER A 27 11.86 3.40 -14.63
N GLY A 28 13.20 3.37 -14.60
CA GLY A 28 14.03 4.56 -14.65
C GLY A 28 13.91 5.47 -13.42
N SER A 29 13.79 4.90 -12.21
CA SER A 29 13.93 5.68 -10.98
C SER A 29 15.35 6.22 -10.84
N ASP A 30 15.44 7.48 -10.39
CA ASP A 30 16.68 8.18 -10.06
C ASP A 30 16.68 8.54 -8.57
N ASP A 31 17.77 8.24 -7.86
CA ASP A 31 17.84 8.44 -6.43
C ASP A 31 17.80 9.92 -6.05
N THR A 32 18.33 10.82 -6.88
CA THR A 32 18.31 12.27 -6.65
C THR A 32 16.88 12.80 -6.71
N GLU A 33 16.12 12.40 -7.76
CA GLU A 33 14.71 12.74 -7.90
C GLU A 33 13.89 12.14 -6.75
N SER A 34 14.22 10.90 -6.34
CA SER A 34 13.57 10.19 -5.24
C SER A 34 13.77 10.90 -3.91
N LEU A 35 15.00 11.32 -3.59
CA LEU A 35 15.32 12.07 -2.39
C LEU A 35 14.61 13.43 -2.37
N ASP A 36 14.65 14.21 -3.46
CA ASP A 36 13.93 15.48 -3.56
C ASP A 36 12.43 15.29 -3.30
N SER A 37 11.83 14.26 -3.87
CA SER A 37 10.41 13.97 -3.68
C SER A 37 10.06 13.57 -2.23
N LEU A 38 10.92 12.80 -1.56
CA LEU A 38 10.75 12.41 -0.16
C LEU A 38 10.85 13.64 0.76
N HIS A 39 11.88 14.46 0.60
CA HIS A 39 12.02 15.71 1.37
C HIS A 39 10.85 16.66 1.13
N ARG A 40 10.40 16.77 -0.11
CA ARG A 40 9.22 17.59 -0.45
C ARG A 40 7.96 17.07 0.23
N SER A 41 7.75 15.76 0.27
CA SER A 41 6.58 15.17 0.92
C SER A 41 6.55 15.46 2.43
N ILE A 42 7.70 15.34 3.11
CA ILE A 42 7.85 15.68 4.52
C ILE A 42 7.57 17.17 4.76
N ALA A 43 8.08 18.04 3.90
CA ALA A 43 7.84 19.49 3.98
C ALA A 43 6.35 19.84 3.83
N LEU A 44 5.57 19.01 3.11
CA LEU A 44 4.11 19.16 2.93
C LEU A 44 3.31 18.45 4.03
N GLY A 45 3.97 17.83 5.02
CA GLY A 45 3.34 17.22 6.19
C GLY A 45 3.06 15.72 6.05
N CYS A 46 3.60 15.04 5.04
CA CYS A 46 3.59 13.58 4.99
C CYS A 46 4.47 13.02 6.11
N ASN A 47 3.93 12.10 6.90
CA ASN A 47 4.64 11.49 8.01
C ASN A 47 4.57 9.95 8.03
N PHE A 48 3.98 9.33 6.99
CA PHE A 48 3.88 7.88 6.85
C PHE A 48 4.50 7.43 5.53
N PHE A 49 5.46 6.50 5.59
CA PHE A 49 6.27 6.03 4.46
C PHE A 49 6.21 4.51 4.38
N ASP A 50 5.73 3.98 3.26
CA ASP A 50 5.59 2.54 3.02
C ASP A 50 6.63 2.07 2.00
N THR A 51 7.56 1.25 2.46
CA THR A 51 8.58 0.58 1.66
C THR A 51 8.45 -0.95 1.77
N ALA A 52 9.42 -1.70 1.27
CA ALA A 52 9.58 -3.14 1.44
C ALA A 52 11.02 -3.55 1.17
N TRP A 53 11.50 -4.61 1.83
CA TRP A 53 12.78 -5.20 1.48
C TRP A 53 12.85 -5.62 0.00
N GLY A 54 11.74 -6.13 -0.54
CA GLY A 54 11.63 -6.53 -1.94
C GLY A 54 11.84 -5.38 -2.94
N TYR A 55 11.73 -4.12 -2.52
CA TYR A 55 11.92 -2.98 -3.40
C TYR A 55 13.41 -2.69 -3.58
N GLY A 56 14.00 -3.28 -4.63
CA GLY A 56 15.43 -3.17 -4.92
C GLY A 56 16.32 -3.91 -3.92
N LYS A 57 15.81 -4.98 -3.27
CA LYS A 57 16.56 -5.79 -2.27
C LYS A 57 17.14 -4.92 -1.14
N GLY A 58 16.30 -4.08 -0.54
CA GLY A 58 16.68 -3.18 0.54
C GLY A 58 17.11 -1.78 0.10
N HIS A 59 17.28 -1.52 -1.20
CA HIS A 59 17.68 -0.19 -1.69
C HIS A 59 16.69 0.91 -1.29
N SER A 60 15.38 0.66 -1.47
CA SER A 60 14.32 1.59 -1.07
C SER A 60 14.32 1.85 0.45
N GLU A 61 14.60 0.81 1.27
CA GLU A 61 14.75 0.96 2.73
C GLU A 61 15.94 1.86 3.09
N SER A 62 17.08 1.67 2.42
CA SER A 62 18.30 2.48 2.66
C SER A 62 18.09 3.96 2.34
N ILE A 63 17.40 4.26 1.24
CA ILE A 63 17.00 5.64 0.88
C ILE A 63 16.11 6.22 1.97
N LEU A 64 15.06 5.48 2.39
CA LEU A 64 14.13 5.95 3.41
C LEU A 64 14.84 6.19 4.75
N GLY A 65 15.67 5.26 5.20
CA GLY A 65 16.39 5.36 6.46
C GLY A 65 17.30 6.59 6.51
N ARG A 66 17.98 6.91 5.39
CA ARG A 66 18.75 8.15 5.26
C ARG A 66 17.86 9.38 5.48
N VAL A 67 16.75 9.47 4.75
CA VAL A 67 15.83 10.62 4.83
C VAL A 67 15.24 10.77 6.25
N VAL A 68 14.85 9.66 6.89
CA VAL A 68 14.32 9.70 8.26
C VAL A 68 15.35 10.24 9.24
N ARG A 69 16.61 9.81 9.15
CA ARG A 69 17.68 10.34 10.02
C ARG A 69 17.97 11.84 9.78
N GLU A 70 17.85 12.30 8.53
CA GLU A 70 18.01 13.73 8.17
C GLU A 70 16.85 14.59 8.73
N HIS A 71 15.71 13.99 9.12
CA HIS A 71 14.54 14.63 9.71
C HIS A 71 14.24 14.13 11.14
N ALA A 72 15.28 13.89 11.94
CA ALA A 72 15.16 13.37 13.29
C ALA A 72 14.35 14.29 14.26
N ASP A 73 14.10 15.53 13.87
CA ASP A 73 13.25 16.51 14.57
C ASP A 73 11.74 16.27 14.34
N LYS A 74 11.37 15.36 13.43
CA LYS A 74 9.99 15.09 13.06
C LYS A 74 9.56 13.68 13.48
N THR A 75 8.28 13.53 13.79
CA THR A 75 7.67 12.21 13.96
C THR A 75 7.32 11.64 12.60
N LEU A 76 8.11 10.68 12.14
CA LEU A 76 7.92 9.95 10.89
C LEU A 76 7.71 8.47 11.20
N TYR A 77 6.76 7.84 10.54
CA TYR A 77 6.42 6.42 10.68
C TYR A 77 6.90 5.65 9.45
N VAL A 78 7.63 4.58 9.70
CA VAL A 78 8.23 3.72 8.66
C VAL A 78 7.54 2.37 8.66
N ALA A 79 6.93 2.03 7.53
CA ALA A 79 6.39 0.71 7.26
C ALA A 79 7.27 -0.02 6.24
N THR A 80 7.65 -1.27 6.55
CA THR A 80 8.33 -2.14 5.58
C THR A 80 7.71 -3.55 5.59
N LYS A 81 8.22 -4.44 4.72
CA LYS A 81 7.60 -5.75 4.48
C LYS A 81 8.63 -6.86 4.37
N ILE A 82 8.35 -7.98 5.03
CA ILE A 82 9.07 -9.24 4.88
C ILE A 82 8.66 -9.86 3.53
N PRO A 83 9.61 -10.15 2.62
CA PRO A 83 9.29 -10.89 1.40
C PRO A 83 8.93 -12.34 1.73
N PRO A 84 8.06 -13.01 0.95
CA PRO A 84 7.91 -14.45 1.11
C PRO A 84 9.21 -15.17 0.75
N LYS A 85 9.57 -16.23 1.47
CA LYS A 85 10.81 -17.01 1.29
C LYS A 85 10.94 -17.60 -0.11
N ASN A 86 9.82 -17.97 -0.72
CA ASN A 86 9.77 -18.48 -2.09
C ASN A 86 9.83 -17.38 -3.16
N PHE A 87 9.85 -16.10 -2.78
CA PHE A 87 9.85 -14.93 -3.68
C PHE A 87 8.73 -14.95 -4.74
N LYS A 88 7.54 -15.44 -4.36
CA LYS A 88 6.36 -15.42 -5.23
C LYS A 88 5.31 -14.44 -4.71
N TRP A 89 4.84 -13.57 -5.59
CA TRP A 89 3.79 -12.58 -5.33
C TRP A 89 2.69 -12.71 -6.39
N PRO A 90 1.42 -12.75 -5.96
CA PRO A 90 0.91 -12.92 -4.60
C PRO A 90 1.16 -14.31 -4.05
N SER A 91 0.81 -14.54 -2.79
CA SER A 91 0.69 -15.90 -2.27
C SER A 91 -0.45 -16.64 -2.98
N ARG A 92 -0.43 -17.96 -2.93
CA ARG A 92 -1.43 -18.80 -3.59
C ARG A 92 -1.94 -19.87 -2.62
N LYS A 93 -3.23 -20.15 -2.73
CA LYS A 93 -3.83 -21.25 -1.98
C LYS A 93 -3.02 -22.54 -2.16
N GLY A 94 -2.68 -23.15 -1.03
CA GLY A 94 -1.84 -24.35 -0.97
C GLY A 94 -0.37 -24.10 -0.69
N PHE A 95 0.11 -22.84 -0.70
CA PHE A 95 1.43 -22.54 -0.14
C PHE A 95 1.40 -22.71 1.37
N THR A 96 2.47 -23.29 1.91
CA THR A 96 2.63 -23.49 3.34
C THR A 96 3.32 -22.30 4.00
N LEU A 97 3.15 -22.16 5.32
CA LEU A 97 3.90 -21.16 6.09
C LEU A 97 5.43 -21.37 5.93
N ASP A 98 5.89 -22.64 5.89
CA ASP A 98 7.31 -22.96 5.75
C ASP A 98 7.89 -22.54 4.39
N GLU A 99 7.09 -22.50 3.35
CA GLU A 99 7.49 -21.99 2.02
C GLU A 99 7.52 -20.47 1.96
N CYS A 100 6.75 -19.78 2.82
CA CYS A 100 6.58 -18.32 2.74
C CYS A 100 7.20 -17.57 3.93
N PHE A 101 6.87 -17.96 5.17
CA PHE A 101 7.24 -17.21 6.36
C PHE A 101 7.61 -18.13 7.55
N PRO A 102 8.59 -19.03 7.41
CA PRO A 102 9.09 -19.77 8.58
C PRO A 102 9.72 -18.80 9.59
N PRO A 103 9.71 -19.11 10.90
CA PRO A 103 10.15 -18.18 11.95
C PRO A 103 11.55 -17.60 11.78
N GLU A 104 12.50 -18.40 11.32
CA GLU A 104 13.88 -17.95 11.04
C GLU A 104 13.92 -16.91 9.92
N HIS A 105 13.11 -17.07 8.87
CA HIS A 105 13.01 -16.12 7.77
C HIS A 105 12.37 -14.78 8.20
N ILE A 106 11.35 -14.85 9.08
CA ILE A 106 10.73 -13.65 9.66
C ILE A 106 11.78 -12.83 10.41
N ARG A 107 12.57 -13.45 11.28
CA ARG A 107 13.62 -12.78 12.06
C ARG A 107 14.72 -12.24 11.15
N GLU A 108 15.23 -13.06 10.25
CA GLU A 108 16.28 -12.68 9.30
C GLU A 108 15.92 -11.42 8.51
N TYR A 109 14.70 -11.35 7.99
CA TYR A 109 14.29 -10.19 7.16
C TYR A 109 13.87 -8.99 7.99
N ALA A 110 13.43 -9.15 9.22
CA ALA A 110 13.26 -8.04 10.16
C ALA A 110 14.62 -7.39 10.48
N GLU A 111 15.64 -8.18 10.76
CA GLU A 111 17.02 -7.72 11.02
C GLU A 111 17.63 -7.03 9.78
N LYS A 112 17.50 -7.64 8.60
CA LYS A 112 17.96 -7.05 7.34
C LYS A 112 17.28 -5.70 7.03
N SER A 113 15.97 -5.61 7.26
CA SER A 113 15.24 -4.36 7.08
C SER A 113 15.70 -3.29 8.08
N LEU A 114 15.93 -3.68 9.35
CA LEU A 114 16.44 -2.78 10.38
C LEU A 114 17.85 -2.26 10.01
N GLU A 115 18.72 -3.14 9.51
CA GLU A 115 20.06 -2.77 9.03
C GLU A 115 19.98 -1.82 7.83
N ASN A 116 19.17 -2.13 6.82
CA ASN A 116 19.01 -1.28 5.63
C ASN A 116 18.46 0.11 6.01
N LEU A 117 17.48 0.18 6.89
CA LEU A 117 16.91 1.43 7.38
C LEU A 117 17.92 2.21 8.25
N GLY A 118 18.78 1.51 8.99
CA GLY A 118 19.70 2.12 9.96
C GLY A 118 18.97 2.92 11.04
N LEU A 119 17.82 2.41 11.49
CA LEU A 119 16.94 3.00 12.51
C LEU A 119 16.96 2.11 13.78
N PRO A 120 16.57 2.65 14.94
CA PRO A 120 16.56 1.87 16.19
C PRO A 120 15.45 0.81 16.23
N HIS A 121 14.40 0.96 15.45
CA HIS A 121 13.28 0.03 15.34
C HIS A 121 12.55 0.23 13.99
N ILE A 122 11.69 -0.71 13.66
CA ILE A 122 10.72 -0.64 12.58
C ILE A 122 9.36 -0.29 13.19
N ASP A 123 8.72 0.80 12.75
CA ASP A 123 7.41 1.14 13.27
C ASP A 123 6.37 0.08 12.90
N LEU A 124 6.23 -0.24 11.60
CA LEU A 124 5.30 -1.24 11.12
C LEU A 124 6.02 -2.27 10.24
N LEU A 125 6.06 -3.53 10.69
CA LEU A 125 6.55 -4.65 9.90
C LEU A 125 5.38 -5.46 9.37
N GLN A 126 5.31 -5.67 8.05
CA GLN A 126 4.21 -6.34 7.39
C GLN A 126 4.67 -7.65 6.73
N PHE A 127 3.81 -8.65 6.71
CA PHE A 127 3.93 -9.75 5.75
C PHE A 127 3.55 -9.24 4.36
N HIS A 128 4.41 -9.45 3.35
CA HIS A 128 4.21 -8.85 2.02
C HIS A 128 3.09 -9.52 1.21
N VAL A 129 2.74 -10.76 1.55
CA VAL A 129 1.62 -11.57 1.07
C VAL A 129 1.07 -12.40 2.22
N TRP A 130 -0.15 -12.98 2.07
CA TRP A 130 -0.74 -13.76 3.15
C TRP A 130 -1.73 -14.82 2.64
N GLU A 131 -1.82 -15.93 3.38
CA GLU A 131 -2.90 -16.91 3.28
C GLU A 131 -3.58 -17.05 4.65
N ASP A 132 -4.88 -16.86 4.70
CA ASP A 132 -5.66 -16.89 5.94
C ASP A 132 -5.70 -18.27 6.61
N ASP A 133 -5.30 -19.32 5.89
CA ASP A 133 -5.13 -20.67 6.43
C ASP A 133 -3.93 -20.78 7.39
N TRP A 134 -3.00 -19.82 7.38
CA TRP A 134 -1.89 -19.74 8.35
C TRP A 134 -2.29 -19.07 9.68
N ALA A 135 -3.51 -18.61 9.82
CA ALA A 135 -3.98 -17.84 10.97
C ALA A 135 -3.69 -18.50 12.32
N SER A 136 -3.90 -19.82 12.42
CA SER A 136 -3.72 -20.60 13.66
C SER A 136 -2.31 -21.12 13.91
N ASP A 137 -1.35 -20.86 13.01
CA ASP A 137 0.02 -21.33 13.18
C ASP A 137 0.77 -20.46 14.20
N GLU A 138 1.01 -21.00 15.39
CA GLU A 138 1.66 -20.27 16.48
C GLU A 138 3.12 -19.87 16.18
N ARG A 139 3.75 -20.44 15.16
CA ARG A 139 5.17 -20.20 14.88
C ARG A 139 5.42 -18.77 14.41
N TRP A 140 4.61 -18.26 13.47
CA TRP A 140 4.71 -16.86 13.04
C TRP A 140 4.26 -15.90 14.14
N GLN A 141 3.26 -16.31 14.93
CA GLN A 141 2.73 -15.51 16.04
C GLN A 141 3.82 -15.26 17.08
N ARG A 142 4.54 -16.32 17.50
CA ARG A 142 5.67 -16.20 18.43
C ARG A 142 6.81 -15.38 17.85
N ALA A 143 7.18 -15.61 16.58
CA ALA A 143 8.24 -14.84 15.93
C ALA A 143 7.95 -13.32 15.94
N MET A 144 6.71 -12.92 15.66
CA MET A 144 6.31 -11.51 15.72
C MET A 144 6.22 -10.96 17.15
N ALA A 145 5.73 -11.77 18.09
CA ALA A 145 5.71 -11.41 19.52
C ALA A 145 7.12 -11.15 20.06
N ASP A 146 8.06 -12.05 19.76
CA ASP A 146 9.48 -11.92 20.15
C ASP A 146 10.10 -10.63 19.59
N LEU A 147 9.83 -10.28 18.32
CA LEU A 147 10.33 -9.06 17.70
C LEU A 147 9.74 -7.78 18.35
N LYS A 148 8.47 -7.83 18.78
CA LYS A 148 7.85 -6.73 19.53
C LYS A 148 8.44 -6.62 20.95
N GLU A 149 8.63 -7.72 21.65
CA GLU A 149 9.21 -7.75 23.00
C GLU A 149 10.66 -7.22 23.01
N GLN A 150 11.43 -7.56 21.97
CA GLN A 150 12.79 -7.05 21.78
C GLN A 150 12.85 -5.56 21.36
N GLY A 151 11.71 -4.95 21.06
CA GLY A 151 11.63 -3.56 20.61
C GLY A 151 12.12 -3.35 19.15
N ILE A 152 12.34 -4.41 18.40
CA ILE A 152 12.73 -4.34 16.98
C ILE A 152 11.57 -3.86 16.13
N VAL A 153 10.34 -4.29 16.46
CA VAL A 153 9.10 -3.97 15.75
C VAL A 153 8.08 -3.37 16.71
N ARG A 154 7.43 -2.28 16.33
CA ARG A 154 6.41 -1.63 17.17
C ARG A 154 4.99 -2.09 16.85
N ALA A 155 4.68 -2.34 15.58
CA ALA A 155 3.38 -2.82 15.12
C ALA A 155 3.54 -3.87 14.01
N VAL A 156 2.58 -4.79 13.91
CA VAL A 156 2.56 -5.88 12.93
C VAL A 156 1.42 -5.67 11.95
N GLY A 157 1.71 -5.90 10.65
CA GLY A 157 0.71 -5.77 9.59
C GLY A 157 0.74 -6.90 8.58
N ILE A 158 -0.25 -6.87 7.70
CA ILE A 158 -0.37 -7.76 6.55
C ILE A 158 -0.70 -6.94 5.30
N SER A 159 0.07 -7.17 4.23
CA SER A 159 -0.29 -6.75 2.88
C SER A 159 -1.12 -7.86 2.24
N VAL A 160 -2.41 -7.61 2.11
CA VAL A 160 -3.39 -8.59 1.62
C VAL A 160 -3.17 -8.84 0.13
N ASN A 161 -3.34 -10.09 -0.30
CA ASN A 161 -3.19 -10.47 -1.71
C ASN A 161 -4.11 -9.66 -2.63
N ARG A 162 -3.66 -9.48 -3.87
CA ARG A 162 -4.43 -8.78 -4.91
C ARG A 162 -5.80 -9.43 -5.11
N TRP A 163 -6.87 -8.62 -5.05
CA TRP A 163 -8.26 -9.01 -5.26
C TRP A 163 -8.80 -10.12 -4.34
N GLU A 164 -8.14 -10.35 -3.21
CA GLU A 164 -8.55 -11.30 -2.18
C GLU A 164 -8.69 -10.64 -0.80
N PRO A 165 -9.51 -9.59 -0.65
CA PRO A 165 -9.59 -8.81 0.59
C PRO A 165 -10.05 -9.64 1.80
N ASP A 166 -10.72 -10.75 1.58
CA ASP A 166 -11.20 -11.65 2.63
C ASP A 166 -10.14 -12.66 3.10
N ASN A 167 -9.01 -12.77 2.37
CA ASN A 167 -7.95 -13.75 2.68
C ASN A 167 -7.05 -13.29 3.86
N VAL A 168 -7.68 -12.79 4.92
CA VAL A 168 -7.01 -12.30 6.14
C VAL A 168 -7.97 -12.29 7.35
N LEU A 169 -9.25 -12.54 7.14
CA LEU A 169 -10.30 -12.31 8.16
C LEU A 169 -10.14 -13.18 9.42
N LYS A 170 -9.69 -14.44 9.30
CA LYS A 170 -9.40 -15.30 10.46
C LYS A 170 -8.18 -14.78 11.22
N THR A 171 -7.15 -14.35 10.47
CA THR A 171 -5.90 -13.84 11.04
C THR A 171 -6.13 -12.57 11.86
N LEU A 172 -6.99 -11.66 11.40
CA LEU A 172 -7.30 -10.44 12.16
C LEU A 172 -7.92 -10.73 13.52
N LYS A 173 -8.71 -11.80 13.62
CA LYS A 173 -9.36 -12.24 14.88
C LYS A 173 -8.38 -12.82 15.90
N THR A 174 -7.14 -13.11 15.52
CA THR A 174 -6.10 -13.51 16.49
C THR A 174 -5.70 -12.39 17.46
N GLY A 175 -6.00 -11.14 17.09
CA GLY A 175 -5.63 -9.97 17.89
C GLY A 175 -4.17 -9.53 17.74
N LEU A 176 -3.39 -10.18 16.88
CA LEU A 176 -1.95 -9.94 16.71
C LEU A 176 -1.62 -8.93 15.61
N ILE A 177 -2.58 -8.65 14.72
CA ILE A 177 -2.40 -7.74 13.59
C ILE A 177 -2.92 -6.35 13.94
N ASP A 178 -2.08 -5.36 13.84
CA ASP A 178 -2.38 -3.96 14.15
C ASP A 178 -2.86 -3.19 12.91
N VAL A 179 -2.41 -3.59 11.71
CA VAL A 179 -2.65 -2.86 10.46
C VAL A 179 -2.83 -3.84 9.28
N VAL A 180 -3.74 -3.52 8.38
CA VAL A 180 -3.85 -4.18 7.06
C VAL A 180 -3.56 -3.18 5.94
N GLN A 181 -2.84 -3.65 4.92
CA GLN A 181 -2.63 -2.94 3.68
C GLN A 181 -3.36 -3.69 2.56
N VAL A 182 -4.28 -3.02 1.88
CA VAL A 182 -5.17 -3.64 0.89
C VAL A 182 -5.36 -2.76 -0.33
N ILE A 183 -5.58 -3.38 -1.51
CA ILE A 183 -5.98 -2.65 -2.70
C ILE A 183 -7.37 -2.07 -2.45
N PHE A 184 -7.48 -0.75 -2.58
CA PHE A 184 -8.75 -0.06 -2.46
C PHE A 184 -8.75 1.19 -3.33
N ASN A 185 -9.64 1.23 -4.31
CA ASN A 185 -9.83 2.33 -5.26
C ASN A 185 -11.24 2.29 -5.83
N ILE A 186 -11.57 3.19 -6.78
CA ILE A 186 -12.93 3.29 -7.36
C ILE A 186 -13.41 1.97 -7.96
N PHE A 187 -12.51 1.14 -8.48
CA PHE A 187 -12.85 -0.15 -9.07
C PHE A 187 -12.85 -1.28 -8.03
N ASP A 188 -11.82 -1.34 -7.19
CA ASP A 188 -11.65 -2.39 -6.17
C ASP A 188 -12.35 -1.99 -4.86
N GLN A 189 -13.67 -2.13 -4.80
CA GLN A 189 -14.49 -1.73 -3.66
C GLN A 189 -14.78 -2.88 -2.67
N ALA A 190 -14.43 -4.12 -3.01
CA ALA A 190 -14.73 -5.32 -2.22
C ALA A 190 -14.26 -5.26 -0.74
N PRO A 191 -13.18 -4.57 -0.36
CA PRO A 191 -12.80 -4.42 1.05
C PRO A 191 -13.91 -3.84 1.95
N ARG A 192 -14.83 -3.06 1.39
CA ARG A 192 -15.96 -2.48 2.12
C ARG A 192 -16.97 -3.51 2.63
N ASP A 193 -17.03 -4.68 1.99
CA ASP A 193 -18.07 -5.66 2.25
C ASP A 193 -17.86 -6.36 3.60
N ARG A 194 -16.63 -6.80 3.88
CA ARG A 194 -16.30 -7.60 5.08
C ARG A 194 -15.04 -7.13 5.81
N LEU A 195 -13.98 -6.78 5.07
CA LEU A 195 -12.69 -6.43 5.67
C LEU A 195 -12.79 -5.14 6.50
N PHE A 196 -13.30 -4.06 5.93
CA PHE A 196 -13.39 -2.78 6.63
C PHE A 196 -14.30 -2.81 7.87
N PRO A 197 -15.50 -3.44 7.82
CA PRO A 197 -16.30 -3.63 9.04
C PRO A 197 -15.54 -4.37 10.14
N LEU A 198 -14.79 -5.43 9.81
CA LEU A 198 -14.00 -6.17 10.79
C LEU A 198 -12.81 -5.33 11.32
N CYS A 199 -12.15 -4.55 10.46
CA CYS A 199 -11.08 -3.64 10.89
C CYS A 199 -11.60 -2.59 11.87
N GLU A 200 -12.78 -2.02 11.61
CA GLU A 200 -13.44 -1.07 12.49
C GLU A 200 -13.79 -1.71 13.85
N GLU A 201 -14.42 -2.90 13.84
CA GLU A 201 -14.75 -3.66 15.05
C GLU A 201 -13.51 -3.96 15.92
N LEU A 202 -12.39 -4.34 15.29
CA LEU A 202 -11.16 -4.73 15.97
C LEU A 202 -10.17 -3.57 16.18
N ASN A 203 -10.53 -2.35 15.76
CA ASN A 203 -9.66 -1.17 15.77
C ASN A 203 -8.31 -1.41 15.07
N ILE A 204 -8.36 -2.00 13.87
CA ILE A 204 -7.19 -2.27 13.02
C ILE A 204 -7.05 -1.14 12.00
N GLY A 205 -5.83 -0.62 11.84
CA GLY A 205 -5.54 0.43 10.87
C GLY A 205 -5.61 -0.08 9.42
N VAL A 206 -6.12 0.75 8.51
CA VAL A 206 -6.24 0.40 7.09
C VAL A 206 -5.35 1.31 6.24
N ILE A 207 -4.45 0.70 5.48
CA ILE A 207 -3.63 1.36 4.45
C ILE A 207 -4.20 1.01 3.09
N ALA A 208 -4.69 2.01 2.35
CA ALA A 208 -5.13 1.83 0.98
C ALA A 208 -3.95 1.92 0.02
N ARG A 209 -3.63 0.82 -0.66
CA ARG A 209 -2.62 0.77 -1.73
C ARG A 209 -3.25 0.72 -3.11
N VAL A 210 -2.46 0.95 -4.15
CA VAL A 210 -2.89 0.94 -5.57
C VAL A 210 -4.07 1.90 -5.81
N PRO A 211 -4.01 3.15 -5.30
CA PRO A 211 -5.13 4.09 -5.41
C PRO A 211 -5.47 4.46 -6.85
N PHE A 212 -4.52 4.27 -7.77
CA PHE A 212 -4.68 4.59 -9.20
C PHE A 212 -4.85 3.35 -10.09
N ASP A 213 -5.19 2.20 -9.52
CA ASP A 213 -5.41 0.94 -10.25
C ASP A 213 -4.29 0.68 -11.27
N GLU A 214 -3.05 0.55 -10.77
CA GLU A 214 -1.83 0.32 -11.56
C GLU A 214 -1.56 1.40 -12.64
N GLY A 215 -2.23 2.53 -12.55
CA GLY A 215 -2.12 3.66 -13.49
C GLY A 215 -3.38 3.93 -14.31
N THR A 216 -4.37 3.04 -14.29
CA THR A 216 -5.65 3.19 -14.99
C THR A 216 -6.36 4.49 -14.60
N LEU A 217 -6.46 4.76 -13.28
CA LEU A 217 -7.10 5.95 -12.72
C LEU A 217 -6.22 7.22 -12.78
N THR A 218 -5.11 7.20 -13.54
CA THR A 218 -4.41 8.42 -13.93
C THR A 218 -5.07 9.09 -15.14
N GLY A 219 -5.90 8.34 -15.89
CA GLY A 219 -6.54 8.81 -17.11
C GLY A 219 -5.58 9.04 -18.28
N THR A 220 -4.35 8.48 -18.19
CA THR A 220 -3.32 8.65 -19.23
C THR A 220 -3.14 7.42 -20.12
N LEU A 221 -3.72 6.28 -19.74
CA LEU A 221 -3.67 5.05 -20.55
C LEU A 221 -4.62 5.17 -21.75
N THR A 222 -4.20 4.61 -22.89
CA THR A 222 -4.99 4.40 -24.08
C THR A 222 -4.91 2.94 -24.51
N LYS A 223 -5.80 2.49 -25.37
CA LYS A 223 -5.77 1.10 -25.90
C LYS A 223 -4.51 0.80 -26.72
N GLU A 224 -3.78 1.83 -27.14
CA GLU A 224 -2.50 1.76 -27.86
C GLU A 224 -1.29 1.87 -26.93
N SER A 225 -1.50 1.99 -25.61
CA SER A 225 -0.39 2.07 -24.66
C SER A 225 0.49 0.82 -24.71
N THR A 226 1.81 1.02 -24.74
CA THR A 226 2.79 -0.07 -24.79
C THR A 226 3.92 0.17 -23.82
N TRP A 227 4.58 -0.89 -23.41
CA TRP A 227 5.72 -0.84 -22.48
C TRP A 227 6.86 -1.74 -22.97
N PRO A 228 8.11 -1.43 -22.65
CA PRO A 228 9.22 -2.35 -22.84
C PRO A 228 8.97 -3.69 -22.14
N SER A 229 9.46 -4.79 -22.70
CA SER A 229 9.31 -6.14 -22.11
C SER A 229 9.93 -6.28 -20.71
N THR A 230 10.84 -5.38 -20.33
CA THR A 230 11.44 -5.30 -19.00
C THR A 230 10.57 -4.55 -17.98
N ASP A 231 9.52 -3.89 -18.43
CA ASP A 231 8.56 -3.20 -17.56
C ASP A 231 7.43 -4.16 -17.19
N TRP A 232 7.15 -4.32 -15.90
CA TRP A 232 6.09 -5.21 -15.41
C TRP A 232 4.71 -4.92 -16.02
N ARG A 233 4.47 -3.68 -16.43
CA ARG A 233 3.21 -3.29 -17.09
C ARG A 233 2.99 -4.02 -18.42
N SER A 234 4.06 -4.45 -19.07
CA SER A 234 3.95 -5.24 -20.31
C SER A 234 3.31 -6.62 -20.08
N THR A 235 3.44 -7.15 -18.87
CA THR A 235 2.83 -8.43 -18.48
C THR A 235 1.47 -8.25 -17.80
N TYR A 236 1.27 -7.15 -17.11
CA TYR A 236 0.00 -6.84 -16.46
C TYR A 236 -1.07 -6.33 -17.43
N PHE A 237 -0.72 -5.37 -18.28
CA PHE A 237 -1.62 -4.83 -19.31
C PHE A 237 -1.54 -5.66 -20.60
N VAL A 238 -1.88 -6.95 -20.49
CA VAL A 238 -2.20 -7.73 -21.69
C VAL A 238 -3.38 -7.10 -22.44
N PRO A 239 -3.55 -7.33 -23.75
CA PRO A 239 -4.54 -6.61 -24.55
C PRO A 239 -5.95 -6.57 -23.95
N GLU A 240 -6.44 -7.71 -23.44
CA GLU A 240 -7.76 -7.82 -22.80
C GLU A 240 -7.87 -6.99 -21.51
N ASN A 241 -6.81 -6.93 -20.69
CA ASN A 241 -6.80 -6.14 -19.48
C ASN A 241 -6.64 -4.65 -19.77
N LEU A 242 -5.78 -4.30 -20.72
CA LEU A 242 -5.59 -2.89 -21.12
C LEU A 242 -6.88 -2.30 -21.68
N GLU A 243 -7.55 -3.01 -22.59
CA GLU A 243 -8.82 -2.57 -23.18
C GLU A 243 -9.88 -2.35 -22.09
N SER A 244 -10.08 -3.36 -21.23
CA SER A 244 -11.04 -3.27 -20.12
C SER A 244 -10.71 -2.11 -19.16
N SER A 245 -9.43 -1.94 -18.82
CA SER A 245 -8.99 -0.87 -17.91
C SER A 245 -9.26 0.51 -18.49
N VAL A 246 -8.95 0.71 -19.79
CA VAL A 246 -9.21 1.99 -20.47
C VAL A 246 -10.71 2.26 -20.53
N ASP A 247 -11.54 1.29 -20.90
CA ASP A 247 -12.99 1.46 -21.00
C ASP A 247 -13.61 1.82 -19.63
N HIS A 248 -13.15 1.22 -18.54
CA HIS A 248 -13.59 1.60 -17.18
C HIS A 248 -13.15 3.03 -16.81
N ALA A 249 -11.92 3.45 -17.17
CA ALA A 249 -11.45 4.79 -16.92
C ALA A 249 -12.24 5.84 -17.76
N GLU A 250 -12.49 5.55 -19.03
CA GLU A 250 -13.28 6.42 -19.89
C GLU A 250 -14.73 6.59 -19.40
N ALA A 251 -15.33 5.53 -18.85
CA ALA A 251 -16.66 5.61 -18.24
C ALA A 251 -16.73 6.54 -17.01
N LEU A 252 -15.59 6.83 -16.36
CA LEU A 252 -15.52 7.80 -15.25
C LEU A 252 -15.42 9.26 -15.73
N ARG A 253 -14.93 9.52 -16.94
CA ARG A 253 -14.67 10.91 -17.40
C ARG A 253 -15.86 11.84 -17.28
N PRO A 254 -17.10 11.44 -17.65
CA PRO A 254 -18.27 12.31 -17.50
C PRO A 254 -18.61 12.68 -16.05
N LEU A 255 -18.11 11.91 -15.08
CA LEU A 255 -18.37 12.10 -13.65
C LEU A 255 -17.31 13.00 -12.97
N ILE A 256 -16.22 13.31 -13.66
CA ILE A 256 -15.14 14.13 -13.07
C ILE A 256 -15.63 15.59 -13.00
N PRO A 257 -15.70 16.20 -11.80
CA PRO A 257 -16.08 17.60 -11.65
C PRO A 257 -15.16 18.54 -12.43
N SER A 258 -15.72 19.65 -12.92
CA SER A 258 -14.93 20.67 -13.62
C SER A 258 -13.76 21.15 -12.76
N GLY A 259 -12.57 21.21 -13.35
CA GLY A 259 -11.33 21.60 -12.67
C GLY A 259 -10.68 20.54 -11.81
N MET A 260 -11.27 19.34 -11.69
CA MET A 260 -10.68 18.18 -10.98
C MET A 260 -9.99 17.25 -11.98
N THR A 261 -8.90 16.63 -11.56
CA THR A 261 -8.25 15.56 -12.33
C THR A 261 -8.77 14.18 -11.91
N MET A 262 -8.61 13.17 -12.78
CA MET A 262 -8.98 11.78 -12.44
C MET A 262 -8.17 11.24 -11.22
N PRO A 263 -6.84 11.46 -11.11
CA PRO A 263 -6.11 11.09 -9.89
C PRO A 263 -6.64 11.80 -8.63
N GLU A 264 -7.01 13.05 -8.71
CA GLU A 264 -7.61 13.78 -7.59
C GLU A 264 -8.95 13.15 -7.18
N LEU A 265 -9.81 12.85 -8.15
CA LEU A 265 -11.09 12.15 -7.90
C LEU A 265 -10.84 10.81 -7.21
N ALA A 266 -9.87 10.02 -7.70
CA ALA A 266 -9.54 8.71 -7.12
C ALA A 266 -9.09 8.82 -5.66
N LEU A 267 -8.21 9.75 -5.33
CA LEU A 267 -7.74 9.95 -3.95
C LEU A 267 -8.87 10.47 -3.04
N ARG A 268 -9.64 11.46 -3.48
CA ARG A 268 -10.77 11.99 -2.71
C ARG A 268 -11.85 10.95 -2.45
N TRP A 269 -12.08 10.05 -3.42
CA TRP A 269 -13.02 8.95 -3.24
C TRP A 269 -12.57 7.98 -2.14
N ILE A 270 -11.27 7.66 -2.07
CA ILE A 270 -10.73 6.81 -1.01
C ILE A 270 -10.81 7.54 0.35
N LEU A 271 -10.45 8.83 0.40
CA LEU A 271 -10.52 9.65 1.61
C LEU A 271 -11.95 9.81 2.15
N ALA A 272 -12.96 9.65 1.31
CA ALA A 272 -14.37 9.67 1.73
C ALA A 272 -14.75 8.46 2.61
N ASP A 273 -13.93 7.39 2.65
CA ASP A 273 -14.12 6.28 3.59
C ASP A 273 -13.29 6.53 4.86
N SER A 274 -13.98 6.82 5.95
CA SER A 274 -13.35 7.16 7.24
C SER A 274 -12.56 6.00 7.88
N ARG A 275 -12.78 4.76 7.43
CA ARG A 275 -12.07 3.57 7.89
C ARG A 275 -10.66 3.46 7.31
N VAL A 276 -10.37 4.18 6.22
CA VAL A 276 -9.02 4.27 5.66
C VAL A 276 -8.18 5.25 6.48
N SER A 277 -7.11 4.77 7.07
CA SER A 277 -6.18 5.59 7.86
C SER A 277 -5.24 6.40 6.99
N THR A 278 -4.69 5.80 5.94
CA THR A 278 -3.78 6.46 5.00
C THR A 278 -3.85 5.82 3.62
N ILE A 279 -3.59 6.62 2.60
CA ILE A 279 -3.41 6.16 1.21
C ILE A 279 -1.92 6.27 0.87
N ILE A 280 -1.36 5.29 0.17
CA ILE A 280 0.06 5.28 -0.21
C ILE A 280 0.26 5.35 -1.73
N PRO A 281 -0.05 6.49 -2.39
CA PRO A 281 0.22 6.66 -3.81
C PRO A 281 1.72 6.68 -4.10
N GLY A 282 2.12 6.22 -5.28
CA GLY A 282 3.48 6.40 -5.77
C GLY A 282 3.74 7.88 -6.12
N MET A 283 4.79 8.48 -5.55
CA MET A 283 5.06 9.92 -5.65
C MET A 283 6.52 10.26 -5.98
N ARG A 284 7.24 9.39 -6.69
CA ARG A 284 8.68 9.59 -6.97
C ARG A 284 9.04 10.92 -7.65
N LYS A 285 8.09 11.59 -8.28
CA LYS A 285 8.29 12.92 -8.90
C LYS A 285 7.67 14.01 -8.04
N ARG A 286 8.41 15.10 -7.84
CA ARG A 286 7.96 16.25 -7.05
C ARG A 286 6.56 16.74 -7.43
N ARG A 287 6.25 16.84 -8.73
CA ARG A 287 4.90 17.22 -9.19
C ARG A 287 3.79 16.29 -8.69
N ASN A 288 4.08 14.99 -8.58
CA ASN A 288 3.11 14.01 -8.07
C ASN A 288 2.95 14.13 -6.54
N VAL A 289 4.05 14.43 -5.83
CA VAL A 289 3.99 14.74 -4.39
C VAL A 289 3.05 15.92 -4.18
N GLU A 290 3.26 17.03 -4.88
CA GLU A 290 2.48 18.25 -4.72
C GLU A 290 1.00 18.04 -5.09
N ALA A 291 0.72 17.34 -6.20
CA ALA A 291 -0.64 17.05 -6.62
C ALA A 291 -1.38 16.11 -5.65
N ASN A 292 -0.73 15.01 -5.23
CA ASN A 292 -1.37 14.03 -4.35
C ASN A 292 -1.58 14.57 -2.93
N THR A 293 -0.61 15.32 -2.39
CA THR A 293 -0.75 15.89 -1.03
C THR A 293 -1.77 17.02 -0.97
N ALA A 294 -1.98 17.73 -2.08
CA ALA A 294 -2.97 18.82 -2.17
C ALA A 294 -4.41 18.36 -1.96
N VAL A 295 -4.72 17.05 -2.15
CA VAL A 295 -6.09 16.54 -1.92
C VAL A 295 -6.46 16.50 -0.45
N SER A 296 -5.47 16.59 0.45
CA SER A 296 -5.66 16.67 1.91
C SER A 296 -5.99 18.12 2.33
N ASP A 297 -7.04 18.67 1.77
CA ASP A 297 -7.52 20.05 2.00
C ASP A 297 -8.87 20.11 2.74
N GLY A 298 -9.41 18.96 3.14
CA GLY A 298 -10.69 18.84 3.84
C GLY A 298 -11.92 18.92 2.94
N LYS A 299 -11.75 19.04 1.62
CA LYS A 299 -12.89 19.06 0.70
C LYS A 299 -13.38 17.66 0.39
N ALA A 300 -14.63 17.39 0.75
CA ALA A 300 -15.31 16.14 0.43
C ALA A 300 -15.86 16.15 -1.01
N LEU A 301 -16.01 14.97 -1.60
CA LEU A 301 -16.82 14.80 -2.80
C LEU A 301 -18.32 14.91 -2.46
N ASP A 302 -19.10 15.38 -3.42
CA ASP A 302 -20.56 15.40 -3.30
C ASP A 302 -21.13 13.99 -3.07
N LEU A 303 -22.16 13.87 -2.25
CA LEU A 303 -22.77 12.58 -1.91
C LEU A 303 -23.40 11.88 -3.13
N GLY A 304 -23.99 12.66 -4.05
CA GLY A 304 -24.53 12.14 -5.30
C GLY A 304 -23.43 11.55 -6.19
N LEU A 305 -22.29 12.23 -6.27
CA LEU A 305 -21.12 11.71 -6.99
C LEU A 305 -20.58 10.43 -6.33
N LEU A 306 -20.44 10.40 -5.02
CA LEU A 306 -20.00 9.20 -4.30
C LEU A 306 -20.94 8.01 -4.56
N GLN A 307 -22.25 8.26 -4.65
CA GLN A 307 -23.22 7.21 -4.97
C GLN A 307 -23.09 6.73 -6.44
N GLN A 308 -22.84 7.64 -7.38
CA GLN A 308 -22.60 7.26 -8.78
C GLN A 308 -21.31 6.42 -8.91
N LEU A 309 -20.24 6.81 -8.22
CA LEU A 309 -18.96 6.09 -8.25
C LEU A 309 -19.03 4.66 -7.67
N LYS A 310 -20.02 4.35 -6.82
CA LYS A 310 -20.26 2.97 -6.37
C LYS A 310 -20.60 2.03 -7.53
N ALA A 311 -21.29 2.50 -8.55
CA ALA A 311 -21.67 1.70 -9.71
C ALA A 311 -20.47 1.30 -10.60
N HIS A 312 -19.31 1.94 -10.41
CA HIS A 312 -18.08 1.62 -11.13
C HIS A 312 -17.24 0.52 -10.44
N ARG A 313 -17.80 -0.15 -9.43
CA ARG A 313 -17.18 -1.35 -8.85
C ARG A 313 -16.92 -2.40 -9.92
N TRP A 314 -15.69 -2.90 -9.95
CA TRP A 314 -15.24 -3.92 -10.87
C TRP A 314 -14.56 -5.05 -10.08
N ASP A 315 -15.35 -6.07 -9.73
CA ASP A 315 -14.85 -7.21 -8.99
C ASP A 315 -14.02 -8.10 -9.92
N ARG A 316 -12.75 -8.21 -9.61
CA ARG A 316 -11.76 -9.00 -10.34
C ARG A 316 -11.33 -10.20 -9.50
N THR A 317 -10.91 -11.25 -10.17
CA THR A 317 -10.28 -12.42 -9.55
C THR A 317 -8.86 -12.57 -10.08
N PRO A 318 -7.93 -13.12 -9.27
CA PRO A 318 -6.56 -13.38 -9.72
C PRO A 318 -6.51 -14.18 -11.02
N THR A 319 -5.69 -13.71 -11.96
CA THR A 319 -5.46 -14.33 -13.28
C THR A 319 -3.97 -14.61 -13.46
N ALA A 320 -3.59 -15.32 -14.53
CA ALA A 320 -2.20 -15.61 -14.83
C ALA A 320 -1.35 -14.34 -15.04
N TRP A 321 -1.92 -13.28 -15.60
CA TRP A 321 -1.24 -12.01 -15.83
C TRP A 321 -1.27 -11.05 -14.63
N SER A 322 -2.12 -11.29 -13.67
CA SER A 322 -2.21 -10.44 -12.44
C SER A 322 -1.33 -10.94 -11.29
N GLN A 323 -0.61 -12.03 -11.50
CA GLN A 323 0.19 -12.73 -10.49
C GLN A 323 1.69 -12.57 -10.74
#